data_d67ffdc846b354f906e7622bb734dcee
#
_entry.id   d67ffdc846b354f906e7622bb734dcee
#
_cell.length_a   1.000
_cell.length_b   1.000
_cell.length_c   1.000
_cell.angle_alpha   90.00
_cell.angle_beta   90.00
_cell.angle_gamma   90.00
#
_symmetry.space_group_name_H-M   'P 1'
#
loop_
_entity.id
_entity.type
_entity.pdbx_description
1 polymer ?
#
loop_
_entity_poly.entity_id
_entity_poly.type
_entity_poly.pdbx_seq_one_letter_code
_entity_poly.pdbx_strand_id
1 'polypeptide(L)'
;MRRRTVLGLAAAGSLRAASAVCPSLGALLFSRPGWGNTPKGIAVVPDAANRRVDITIDGRPFTSYIWPTTLKKPVLYPIVDADGATVTRGWPLAPRAGERTDHPHHDGLWFNYSNVNGFDFWNNSTAIPAARAAKMGTIVLDKIVSTKSGASRGELVSNSTWIDGQNHAILAETTHYLFARQGASRSIELMVTLTALDHVVFNDDKDGLLGLRVARWLESPEEKGGTFTDTNGVATTVAAAGNVPGVAPPTGEYLTSEGVKGEAVWSTRGRWCSLTGHDGEGHVATIAIFDHPGNIGYPTYWHARGYGLFAANPLGRHAFDAKQAPLNYTLEKSQSATFLYRIVFYTHAATAEELNAEADAFAAQAQ
;
A
#
# COMPACT_ATOMS: atom_id res chain seq x y z
N MET A 1 78.93 -29.08 -7.44
CA MET A 1 78.65 -30.37 -8.17
C MET A 1 77.18 -30.70 -8.07
N ARG A 2 76.58 -30.91 -9.24
CA ARG A 2 75.30 -31.59 -9.56
C ARG A 2 74.01 -31.15 -8.80
N ARG A 3 73.21 -30.40 -9.52
CA ARG A 3 71.78 -30.16 -9.36
C ARG A 3 70.96 -31.47 -9.48
N ARG A 4 69.94 -31.65 -8.70
CA ARG A 4 68.80 -32.50 -9.04
C ARG A 4 67.53 -31.69 -8.86
N THR A 5 66.85 -31.48 -9.97
CA THR A 5 65.50 -30.95 -10.12
C THR A 5 64.51 -32.01 -9.75
N VAL A 6 63.51 -31.68 -8.92
CA VAL A 6 62.29 -32.50 -8.72
C VAL A 6 61.12 -31.68 -9.19
N LEU A 7 60.41 -32.18 -10.21
CA LEU A 7 59.11 -31.68 -10.67
C LEU A 7 58.05 -32.13 -9.65
N GLY A 8 57.31 -31.20 -9.13
CA GLY A 8 56.06 -31.47 -8.41
C GLY A 8 54.86 -31.11 -9.28
N LEU A 9 54.02 -32.09 -9.63
CA LEU A 9 52.71 -31.89 -10.28
C LEU A 9 51.77 -31.20 -9.31
N ALA A 10 51.23 -30.04 -9.71
CA ALA A 10 50.09 -29.40 -9.03
C ALA A 10 48.80 -29.89 -9.69
N ALA A 11 47.99 -30.63 -8.94
CA ALA A 11 46.63 -30.98 -9.33
C ALA A 11 45.68 -29.78 -9.04
N ALA A 12 45.13 -29.20 -10.09
CA ALA A 12 44.10 -28.15 -9.97
C ALA A 12 42.76 -28.81 -9.64
N GLY A 13 42.35 -28.74 -8.40
CA GLY A 13 40.99 -29.06 -7.96
C GLY A 13 40.05 -27.88 -8.22
N SER A 14 39.17 -28.01 -9.20
CA SER A 14 38.11 -27.07 -9.47
C SER A 14 37.02 -27.21 -8.39
N LEU A 15 36.96 -26.24 -7.46
CA LEU A 15 35.78 -26.03 -6.61
C LEU A 15 34.66 -25.49 -7.50
N ARG A 16 33.65 -26.32 -7.77
CA ARG A 16 32.37 -25.84 -8.26
C ARG A 16 31.61 -25.22 -7.08
N ALA A 17 31.46 -23.88 -7.09
CA ALA A 17 30.55 -23.17 -6.22
C ALA A 17 29.11 -23.56 -6.65
N ALA A 18 28.41 -24.29 -5.80
CA ALA A 18 26.97 -24.50 -5.96
C ALA A 18 26.26 -23.18 -5.63
N SER A 19 25.83 -22.47 -6.66
CA SER A 19 24.92 -21.33 -6.51
C SER A 19 23.57 -21.87 -6.05
N ALA A 20 23.25 -21.70 -4.78
CA ALA A 20 21.91 -21.91 -4.28
C ALA A 20 21.01 -20.83 -4.90
N VAL A 21 20.25 -21.21 -5.94
CA VAL A 21 19.18 -20.41 -6.49
C VAL A 21 18.06 -20.40 -5.45
N CYS A 22 17.91 -19.29 -4.73
CA CYS A 22 16.68 -19.02 -3.97
C CYS A 22 15.52 -19.00 -4.97
N PRO A 23 14.47 -19.81 -4.80
CA PRO A 23 13.29 -19.69 -5.65
C PRO A 23 12.65 -18.31 -5.39
N SER A 24 12.56 -17.50 -6.44
CA SER A 24 11.88 -16.21 -6.40
C SER A 24 10.42 -16.41 -5.97
N LEU A 25 10.02 -15.75 -4.91
CA LEU A 25 8.63 -15.71 -4.40
C LEU A 25 7.60 -15.26 -5.47
N GLY A 26 8.06 -14.75 -6.60
CA GLY A 26 7.23 -14.21 -7.68
C GLY A 26 6.42 -15.23 -8.49
N ALA A 27 6.73 -16.54 -8.41
CA ALA A 27 6.07 -17.57 -9.21
C ALA A 27 4.90 -18.28 -8.52
N LEU A 28 4.62 -17.97 -7.24
CA LEU A 28 3.58 -18.64 -6.44
C LEU A 28 2.23 -17.94 -6.41
N LEU A 29 2.08 -16.83 -7.13
CA LEU A 29 0.94 -15.94 -6.87
C LEU A 29 -0.39 -16.37 -7.51
N PHE A 30 -0.43 -17.17 -8.57
CA PHE A 30 -1.73 -17.65 -9.08
C PHE A 30 -1.54 -18.94 -9.92
N SER A 31 -1.76 -20.11 -9.31
CA SER A 31 -2.02 -21.33 -10.07
C SER A 31 -3.31 -21.12 -10.87
N ARG A 32 -3.26 -21.19 -12.21
CA ARG A 32 -4.45 -21.15 -13.06
C ARG A 32 -5.33 -22.36 -12.75
N PRO A 33 -6.54 -22.21 -12.21
CA PRO A 33 -7.52 -23.29 -12.23
C PRO A 33 -7.97 -23.51 -13.67
N GLY A 34 -8.15 -24.76 -14.06
CA GLY A 34 -8.68 -25.14 -15.36
C GLY A 34 -10.04 -24.48 -15.64
N TRP A 35 -10.33 -24.23 -16.91
CA TRP A 35 -11.55 -23.61 -17.45
C TRP A 35 -12.78 -24.49 -17.16
N GLY A 36 -13.33 -24.39 -15.95
CA GLY A 36 -14.61 -24.97 -15.58
C GLY A 36 -15.30 -23.99 -14.63
N ASN A 37 -16.51 -23.57 -14.95
CA ASN A 37 -17.43 -22.68 -14.22
C ASN A 37 -16.76 -21.76 -13.20
N THR A 38 -16.24 -20.62 -13.67
CA THR A 38 -15.64 -19.60 -12.82
C THR A 38 -16.70 -19.15 -11.80
N PRO A 39 -16.47 -19.28 -10.50
CA PRO A 39 -17.44 -18.87 -9.49
C PRO A 39 -17.78 -17.40 -9.70
N LYS A 40 -19.10 -17.11 -9.95
CA LYS A 40 -19.57 -15.72 -10.00
C LYS A 40 -19.63 -15.16 -8.59
N GLY A 41 -19.30 -13.87 -8.47
CA GLY A 41 -19.34 -13.16 -7.19
C GLY A 41 -17.95 -12.91 -6.62
N ILE A 42 -17.92 -12.56 -5.33
CA ILE A 42 -16.70 -12.19 -4.61
C ILE A 42 -16.36 -13.32 -3.64
N ALA A 43 -15.19 -13.92 -3.82
CA ALA A 43 -14.68 -14.91 -2.90
C ALA A 43 -13.63 -14.27 -1.98
N VAL A 44 -13.71 -14.55 -0.68
CA VAL A 44 -12.78 -14.13 0.37
C VAL A 44 -12.31 -15.40 1.07
N VAL A 45 -11.13 -15.86 0.72
CA VAL A 45 -10.62 -17.19 1.06
C VAL A 45 -9.37 -17.08 1.93
N PRO A 46 -9.43 -17.49 3.21
CA PRO A 46 -8.27 -17.48 4.08
C PRO A 46 -7.27 -18.59 3.70
N ASP A 47 -5.99 -18.24 3.73
CA ASP A 47 -4.84 -19.15 3.63
C ASP A 47 -3.86 -18.81 4.76
N ALA A 48 -4.17 -19.30 5.96
CA ALA A 48 -3.40 -19.03 7.16
C ALA A 48 -1.97 -19.55 7.08
N ALA A 49 -1.73 -20.66 6.34
CA ALA A 49 -0.40 -21.25 6.16
C ALA A 49 0.55 -20.29 5.43
N ASN A 50 0.04 -19.53 4.47
CA ASN A 50 0.77 -18.52 3.71
C ASN A 50 0.58 -17.09 4.24
N ARG A 51 -0.04 -16.94 5.42
CA ARG A 51 -0.31 -15.64 6.07
C ARG A 51 -1.02 -14.66 5.15
N ARG A 52 -2.15 -15.09 4.57
CA ARG A 52 -2.92 -14.27 3.64
C ARG A 52 -4.40 -14.65 3.65
N VAL A 53 -5.22 -13.71 3.16
CA VAL A 53 -6.60 -13.94 2.73
C VAL A 53 -6.68 -13.48 1.29
N ASP A 54 -7.10 -14.34 0.38
CA ASP A 54 -7.24 -14.02 -1.04
C ASP A 54 -8.62 -13.53 -1.37
N ILE A 55 -8.69 -12.44 -2.12
CA ILE A 55 -9.92 -11.85 -2.60
C ILE A 55 -9.95 -11.94 -4.13
N THR A 56 -10.97 -12.62 -4.66
CA THR A 56 -11.22 -12.70 -6.10
C THR A 56 -12.62 -12.19 -6.44
N ILE A 57 -12.78 -11.63 -7.62
CA ILE A 57 -14.05 -11.17 -8.17
C ILE A 57 -14.30 -11.91 -9.48
N ASP A 58 -15.41 -12.65 -9.57
CA ASP A 58 -15.73 -13.52 -10.71
C ASP A 58 -14.55 -14.45 -11.09
N GLY A 59 -13.90 -15.01 -10.05
CA GLY A 59 -12.74 -15.89 -10.20
C GLY A 59 -11.46 -15.21 -10.67
N ARG A 60 -11.44 -13.89 -10.87
CA ARG A 60 -10.23 -13.12 -11.20
C ARG A 60 -9.63 -12.52 -9.93
N PRO A 61 -8.32 -12.50 -9.79
CA PRO A 61 -7.66 -11.85 -8.66
C PRO A 61 -8.07 -10.39 -8.52
N PHE A 62 -8.30 -9.95 -7.27
CA PHE A 62 -8.47 -8.55 -6.95
C PHE A 62 -7.36 -8.06 -6.03
N THR A 63 -7.23 -8.71 -4.87
CA THR A 63 -6.16 -8.39 -3.91
C THR A 63 -5.97 -9.55 -2.93
N SER A 64 -4.95 -9.43 -2.07
CA SER A 64 -4.79 -10.31 -0.91
C SER A 64 -4.47 -9.47 0.32
N TYR A 65 -5.11 -9.75 1.43
CA TYR A 65 -4.70 -9.23 2.73
C TYR A 65 -3.55 -10.08 3.25
N ILE A 66 -2.38 -9.51 3.41
CA ILE A 66 -1.15 -10.24 3.72
C ILE A 66 -0.49 -9.70 4.99
N TRP A 67 0.13 -10.62 5.77
CA TRP A 67 0.87 -10.29 7.00
C TRP A 67 2.13 -11.15 7.17
N PRO A 68 3.02 -11.21 6.17
CA PRO A 68 4.27 -11.95 6.30
C PRO A 68 5.16 -11.32 7.38
N THR A 69 6.06 -12.11 7.98
CA THR A 69 6.96 -11.65 9.05
C THR A 69 7.95 -10.57 8.61
N THR A 70 8.11 -10.39 7.30
CA THR A 70 8.97 -9.37 6.71
C THR A 70 8.31 -7.98 6.68
N LEU A 71 7.00 -7.89 6.84
CA LEU A 71 6.29 -6.61 6.95
C LEU A 71 6.13 -6.20 8.43
N LYS A 72 5.97 -4.91 8.64
CA LYS A 72 5.77 -4.31 9.96
C LYS A 72 4.31 -3.92 10.22
N LYS A 73 3.44 -4.24 9.28
CA LYS A 73 2.00 -4.04 9.31
C LYS A 73 1.31 -4.99 8.32
N PRO A 74 0.05 -5.37 8.53
CA PRO A 74 -0.75 -6.02 7.49
C PRO A 74 -1.07 -5.04 6.36
N VAL A 75 -1.20 -5.54 5.13
CA VAL A 75 -1.48 -4.73 3.95
C VAL A 75 -2.37 -5.47 2.95
N LEU A 76 -3.08 -4.75 2.08
CA LEU A 76 -3.69 -5.30 0.86
C LEU A 76 -2.70 -5.20 -0.30
N TYR A 77 -2.26 -6.35 -0.82
CA TYR A 77 -1.27 -6.43 -1.90
C TYR A 77 -1.31 -7.78 -2.63
N PRO A 78 -1.09 -7.82 -3.97
CA PRO A 78 -1.21 -6.69 -4.87
C PRO A 78 -2.68 -6.27 -5.02
N ILE A 79 -2.93 -5.09 -5.62
CA ILE A 79 -4.26 -4.70 -6.06
C ILE A 79 -4.28 -4.72 -7.58
N VAL A 80 -5.29 -5.39 -8.14
CA VAL A 80 -5.46 -5.60 -9.58
C VAL A 80 -6.86 -5.08 -9.95
N ASP A 81 -6.95 -4.20 -10.95
CA ASP A 81 -8.23 -3.68 -11.41
C ASP A 81 -9.05 -4.72 -12.20
N ALA A 82 -10.21 -4.32 -12.71
CA ALA A 82 -11.12 -5.25 -13.39
C ALA A 82 -10.59 -5.72 -14.76
N ASP A 83 -9.71 -4.97 -15.40
CA ASP A 83 -9.09 -5.33 -16.67
C ASP A 83 -7.85 -6.22 -16.50
N GLY A 84 -7.35 -6.32 -15.26
CA GLY A 84 -6.23 -7.19 -14.90
C GLY A 84 -4.91 -6.44 -14.74
N ALA A 85 -4.90 -5.12 -14.80
CA ALA A 85 -3.70 -4.32 -14.57
C ALA A 85 -3.42 -4.21 -13.06
N THR A 86 -2.14 -4.40 -12.68
CA THR A 86 -1.71 -4.19 -11.31
C THR A 86 -1.48 -2.71 -11.05
N VAL A 87 -2.24 -2.14 -10.11
CA VAL A 87 -2.18 -0.71 -9.77
C VAL A 87 -1.28 -0.37 -8.59
N THR A 88 -0.78 -1.38 -7.85
CA THR A 88 0.17 -1.20 -6.75
C THR A 88 1.60 -1.42 -7.19
N ARG A 89 2.57 -0.69 -6.58
CA ARG A 89 4.01 -0.92 -6.78
C ARG A 89 4.40 -2.31 -6.29
N GLY A 90 5.26 -3.00 -7.06
CA GLY A 90 5.77 -4.33 -6.69
C GLY A 90 6.89 -4.29 -5.66
N TRP A 91 7.84 -3.36 -5.80
CA TRP A 91 8.97 -3.26 -4.87
C TRP A 91 8.51 -2.79 -3.46
N PRO A 92 9.04 -3.40 -2.35
CA PRO A 92 10.06 -4.44 -2.31
C PRO A 92 9.51 -5.88 -2.37
N LEU A 93 8.18 -6.10 -2.35
CA LEU A 93 7.56 -7.42 -2.20
C LEU A 93 7.71 -8.32 -3.45
N ALA A 94 7.46 -7.75 -4.64
CA ALA A 94 7.59 -8.41 -5.93
C ALA A 94 8.11 -7.40 -6.97
N PRO A 95 9.42 -7.08 -6.95
CA PRO A 95 10.01 -6.04 -7.80
C PRO A 95 9.74 -6.24 -9.28
N ARG A 96 9.38 -5.16 -9.98
CA ARG A 96 9.18 -5.10 -11.43
C ARG A 96 10.11 -4.04 -12.04
N ALA A 97 10.41 -4.24 -13.32
CA ALA A 97 11.22 -3.28 -14.06
C ALA A 97 10.61 -1.88 -14.03
N GLY A 98 11.45 -0.87 -13.89
CA GLY A 98 11.06 0.53 -13.88
C GLY A 98 10.53 1.05 -12.55
N GLU A 99 10.36 0.22 -11.54
CA GLU A 99 9.83 0.67 -10.25
C GLU A 99 10.91 1.32 -9.38
N ARG A 100 10.53 2.38 -8.66
CA ARG A 100 11.40 3.02 -7.66
C ARG A 100 11.72 2.08 -6.52
N THR A 101 12.97 2.13 -6.06
CA THR A 101 13.47 1.38 -4.90
C THR A 101 13.60 2.25 -3.66
N ASP A 102 12.69 3.20 -3.51
CA ASP A 102 12.59 4.11 -2.37
C ASP A 102 11.50 3.67 -1.37
N HIS A 103 11.49 4.23 -0.16
CA HIS A 103 10.44 4.03 0.84
C HIS A 103 10.02 2.54 0.98
N PRO A 104 10.89 1.67 1.53
CA PRO A 104 10.62 0.22 1.64
C PRO A 104 9.43 -0.12 2.55
N HIS A 105 8.86 0.86 3.24
CA HIS A 105 7.67 0.76 4.07
C HIS A 105 6.35 1.10 3.33
N HIS A 106 6.41 1.51 2.05
CA HIS A 106 5.22 1.78 1.25
C HIS A 106 4.81 0.51 0.49
N ASP A 107 4.02 -0.36 1.14
CA ASP A 107 3.64 -1.68 0.64
C ASP A 107 2.13 -1.75 0.38
N GLY A 108 1.70 -1.78 -0.88
CA GLY A 108 0.29 -1.94 -1.25
C GLY A 108 -0.63 -0.83 -0.75
N LEU A 109 -1.74 -1.20 -0.12
CA LEU A 109 -2.68 -0.33 0.60
C LEU A 109 -2.62 -0.68 2.09
N TRP A 110 -2.40 0.32 2.94
CA TRP A 110 -2.20 0.14 4.38
C TRP A 110 -2.83 1.25 5.20
N PHE A 111 -2.98 1.00 6.51
CA PHE A 111 -3.44 1.98 7.49
C PHE A 111 -2.44 2.02 8.67
N ASN A 112 -1.84 3.18 8.95
CA ASN A 112 -0.98 3.42 10.10
C ASN A 112 -0.65 4.93 10.26
N TYR A 113 0.19 5.28 11.25
CA TYR A 113 0.57 6.66 11.52
C TYR A 113 2.02 6.76 12.01
N SER A 114 2.71 7.87 11.69
CA SER A 114 4.12 8.01 11.99
C SER A 114 4.42 8.31 13.47
N ASN A 115 3.59 9.08 14.15
CA ASN A 115 3.93 9.61 15.47
C ASN A 115 2.87 9.33 16.52
N VAL A 116 2.83 8.09 17.01
CA VAL A 116 1.92 7.65 18.08
C VAL A 116 2.73 7.50 19.38
N ASN A 117 2.50 8.36 20.35
CA ASN A 117 3.28 8.44 21.60
C ASN A 117 4.80 8.57 21.36
N GLY A 118 5.21 9.17 20.23
CA GLY A 118 6.62 9.32 19.86
C GLY A 118 7.24 8.09 19.17
N PHE A 119 6.45 7.09 18.83
CA PHE A 119 6.86 5.92 18.05
C PHE A 119 6.35 6.00 16.60
N ASP A 120 7.20 5.62 15.67
CA ASP A 120 6.92 5.70 14.24
C ASP A 120 6.45 4.36 13.68
N PHE A 121 5.15 4.26 13.36
CA PHE A 121 4.56 3.08 12.74
C PHE A 121 4.55 3.19 11.21
N TRP A 122 4.66 4.41 10.65
CA TRP A 122 4.62 4.61 9.21
C TRP A 122 5.90 4.19 8.52
N ASN A 123 7.04 4.71 8.97
CA ASN A 123 8.33 4.50 8.31
C ASN A 123 8.99 3.15 8.63
N ASN A 124 8.37 2.31 9.48
CA ASN A 124 8.99 1.05 9.90
C ASN A 124 9.03 0.02 8.76
N SER A 125 10.21 -0.57 8.59
CA SER A 125 10.47 -1.65 7.63
C SER A 125 11.67 -2.48 8.08
N THR A 126 11.98 -3.56 7.36
CA THR A 126 13.20 -4.37 7.60
C THR A 126 14.49 -3.63 7.27
N ALA A 127 14.41 -2.49 6.55
CA ALA A 127 15.56 -1.66 6.20
C ALA A 127 15.91 -0.62 7.28
N ILE A 128 15.15 -0.54 8.39
CA ILE A 128 15.42 0.39 9.49
C ILE A 128 16.74 0.01 10.20
N PRO A 129 17.69 0.96 10.34
CA PRO A 129 18.92 0.72 11.10
C PRO A 129 18.62 0.37 12.57
N ALA A 130 19.39 -0.55 13.15
CA ALA A 130 19.21 -1.01 14.53
C ALA A 130 19.14 0.15 15.56
N ALA A 131 19.90 1.22 15.36
CA ALA A 131 19.89 2.40 16.22
C ALA A 131 18.52 3.14 16.27
N ARG A 132 17.67 2.95 15.23
CA ARG A 132 16.33 3.53 15.16
C ARG A 132 15.23 2.58 15.60
N ALA A 133 15.52 1.27 15.71
CA ALA A 133 14.51 0.23 15.95
C ALA A 133 13.66 0.50 17.20
N ALA A 134 14.27 0.99 18.28
CA ALA A 134 13.58 1.32 19.54
C ALA A 134 12.57 2.48 19.44
N LYS A 135 12.56 3.23 18.32
CA LYS A 135 11.61 4.31 18.05
C LYS A 135 10.54 3.90 17.03
N MET A 136 10.58 2.65 16.56
CA MET A 136 9.65 2.14 15.56
C MET A 136 8.54 1.33 16.25
N GLY A 137 7.30 1.55 15.80
CA GLY A 137 6.17 0.71 16.17
C GLY A 137 5.89 -0.36 15.11
N THR A 138 5.22 -1.42 15.50
CA THR A 138 4.81 -2.52 14.61
C THR A 138 3.34 -2.85 14.83
N ILE A 139 2.59 -3.11 13.74
CA ILE A 139 1.21 -3.56 13.80
C ILE A 139 1.19 -5.07 13.53
N VAL A 140 0.76 -5.83 14.49
CA VAL A 140 0.75 -7.29 14.44
C VAL A 140 -0.69 -7.77 14.29
N LEU A 141 -0.95 -8.60 13.28
CA LEU A 141 -2.24 -9.27 13.16
C LEU A 141 -2.39 -10.29 14.29
N ASP A 142 -3.46 -10.14 15.09
CA ASP A 142 -3.80 -11.10 16.15
C ASP A 142 -4.61 -12.26 15.57
N LYS A 143 -5.64 -11.92 14.79
CA LYS A 143 -6.50 -12.93 14.15
C LYS A 143 -7.33 -12.38 12.99
N ILE A 144 -7.69 -13.25 12.08
CA ILE A 144 -8.82 -13.07 11.18
C ILE A 144 -10.08 -13.45 11.96
N VAL A 145 -10.97 -12.48 12.18
CA VAL A 145 -12.22 -12.67 12.94
C VAL A 145 -13.26 -13.39 12.11
N SER A 146 -13.43 -12.93 10.87
CA SER A 146 -14.38 -13.55 9.92
C SER A 146 -14.01 -13.22 8.47
N THR A 147 -14.42 -14.12 7.58
CA THR A 147 -14.45 -13.91 6.13
C THR A 147 -15.80 -14.34 5.60
N LYS A 148 -16.38 -13.55 4.68
CA LYS A 148 -17.62 -13.90 4.00
C LYS A 148 -17.47 -13.65 2.51
N SER A 149 -17.79 -14.66 1.72
CA SER A 149 -17.93 -14.55 0.26
C SER A 149 -19.40 -14.27 -0.08
N GLY A 150 -19.66 -13.59 -1.20
CA GLY A 150 -21.02 -13.28 -1.61
C GLY A 150 -21.15 -12.89 -3.07
N ALA A 151 -22.37 -12.76 -3.57
CA ALA A 151 -22.64 -12.48 -4.99
C ALA A 151 -22.21 -11.07 -5.39
N SER A 152 -22.42 -10.06 -4.53
CA SER A 152 -22.15 -8.65 -4.80
C SER A 152 -21.13 -8.02 -3.84
N ARG A 153 -20.91 -8.63 -2.68
CA ARG A 153 -20.00 -8.15 -1.62
C ARG A 153 -19.24 -9.32 -1.00
N GLY A 154 -17.97 -9.07 -0.68
CA GLY A 154 -17.15 -9.93 0.18
C GLY A 154 -16.74 -9.15 1.42
N GLU A 155 -16.56 -9.83 2.55
CA GLU A 155 -16.20 -9.20 3.82
C GLU A 155 -14.99 -9.89 4.43
N LEU A 156 -14.11 -9.09 5.05
CA LEU A 156 -13.01 -9.55 5.88
C LEU A 156 -12.98 -8.69 7.14
N VAL A 157 -12.96 -9.33 8.30
CA VAL A 157 -12.76 -8.65 9.58
C VAL A 157 -11.49 -9.18 10.23
N SER A 158 -10.62 -8.30 10.66
CA SER A 158 -9.35 -8.62 11.32
C SER A 158 -9.17 -7.81 12.60
N ASN A 159 -8.47 -8.40 13.56
CA ASN A 159 -7.97 -7.69 14.74
C ASN A 159 -6.45 -7.66 14.70
N SER A 160 -5.88 -6.51 15.04
CA SER A 160 -4.44 -6.29 15.14
C SER A 160 -4.13 -5.50 16.41
N THR A 161 -2.88 -5.61 16.86
CA THR A 161 -2.36 -4.85 17.99
C THR A 161 -1.22 -3.95 17.51
N TRP A 162 -1.25 -2.66 17.88
CA TRP A 162 -0.16 -1.73 17.68
C TRP A 162 0.77 -1.80 18.85
N ILE A 163 2.01 -2.21 18.59
CA ILE A 163 3.05 -2.46 19.58
C ILE A 163 4.17 -1.44 19.37
N ASP A 164 4.51 -0.71 20.42
CA ASP A 164 5.58 0.28 20.37
C ASP A 164 6.99 -0.35 20.32
N GLY A 165 8.02 0.47 20.18
CA GLY A 165 9.41 0.02 20.12
C GLY A 165 9.96 -0.57 21.44
N GLN A 166 9.16 -0.57 22.51
CA GLN A 166 9.47 -1.15 23.83
C GLN A 166 8.65 -2.42 24.11
N ASN A 167 7.93 -2.93 23.09
CA ASN A 167 7.02 -4.07 23.16
C ASN A 167 5.78 -3.86 24.04
N HIS A 168 5.32 -2.62 24.22
CA HIS A 168 4.04 -2.36 24.87
C HIS A 168 2.93 -2.28 23.82
N ALA A 169 1.82 -2.94 24.07
CA ALA A 169 0.60 -2.81 23.28
C ALA A 169 -0.09 -1.48 23.65
N ILE A 170 -0.22 -0.57 22.69
CA ILE A 170 -0.78 0.77 22.89
C ILE A 170 -2.17 0.95 22.29
N LEU A 171 -2.46 0.26 21.18
CA LEU A 171 -3.77 0.29 20.50
C LEU A 171 -4.19 -1.11 20.11
N ALA A 172 -5.48 -1.41 20.30
CA ALA A 172 -6.16 -2.50 19.62
C ALA A 172 -6.85 -1.95 18.36
N GLU A 173 -6.70 -2.64 17.25
CA GLU A 173 -7.32 -2.31 15.97
C GLU A 173 -8.31 -3.38 15.57
N THR A 174 -9.52 -2.98 15.19
CA THR A 174 -10.45 -3.81 14.43
C THR A 174 -10.66 -3.20 13.07
N THR A 175 -10.32 -3.94 12.03
CA THR A 175 -10.51 -3.48 10.65
C THR A 175 -11.55 -4.34 9.95
N HIS A 176 -12.54 -3.67 9.37
CA HIS A 176 -13.58 -4.26 8.55
C HIS A 176 -13.41 -3.83 7.10
N TYR A 177 -13.14 -4.78 6.22
CA TYR A 177 -13.04 -4.57 4.78
C TYR A 177 -14.30 -5.08 4.09
N LEU A 178 -14.86 -4.26 3.20
CA LEU A 178 -15.88 -4.65 2.24
C LEU A 178 -15.30 -4.56 0.84
N PHE A 179 -15.36 -5.66 0.12
CA PHE A 179 -14.94 -5.75 -1.29
C PHE A 179 -16.19 -5.80 -2.15
N ALA A 180 -16.27 -4.95 -3.17
CA ALA A 180 -17.43 -4.90 -4.04
C ALA A 180 -17.05 -4.70 -5.52
N ARG A 181 -18.03 -4.94 -6.38
CA ARG A 181 -17.98 -4.68 -7.81
C ARG A 181 -19.14 -3.79 -8.21
N GLN A 182 -18.86 -2.76 -8.99
CA GLN A 182 -19.86 -1.89 -9.61
C GLN A 182 -19.55 -1.80 -11.11
N GLY A 183 -20.27 -2.57 -11.95
CA GLY A 183 -19.95 -2.65 -13.37
C GLY A 183 -18.53 -3.13 -13.63
N ALA A 184 -17.73 -2.32 -14.31
CA ALA A 184 -16.30 -2.54 -14.55
C ALA A 184 -15.39 -2.08 -13.41
N SER A 185 -15.92 -1.38 -12.39
CA SER A 185 -15.13 -0.90 -11.28
C SER A 185 -15.08 -1.90 -10.14
N ARG A 186 -14.01 -1.85 -9.33
CA ARG A 186 -13.83 -2.61 -8.10
C ARG A 186 -13.66 -1.64 -6.94
N SER A 187 -14.17 -1.97 -5.77
CA SER A 187 -14.05 -1.11 -4.60
C SER A 187 -13.63 -1.87 -3.35
N ILE A 188 -12.96 -1.13 -2.47
CA ILE A 188 -12.62 -1.52 -1.11
C ILE A 188 -13.18 -0.44 -0.19
N GLU A 189 -14.09 -0.81 0.71
CA GLU A 189 -14.40 0.02 1.86
C GLU A 189 -13.59 -0.48 3.04
N LEU A 190 -13.07 0.45 3.80
CA LEU A 190 -12.20 0.20 4.94
C LEU A 190 -12.74 0.97 6.14
N MET A 191 -13.25 0.26 7.14
CA MET A 191 -13.61 0.83 8.44
C MET A 191 -12.62 0.34 9.48
N VAL A 192 -11.84 1.26 10.03
CA VAL A 192 -10.84 0.99 11.07
C VAL A 192 -11.29 1.59 12.38
N THR A 193 -11.44 0.77 13.40
CA THR A 193 -11.67 1.20 14.77
C THR A 193 -10.42 0.97 15.59
N LEU A 194 -9.83 2.05 16.10
CA LEU A 194 -8.70 2.04 17.02
C LEU A 194 -9.22 2.23 18.43
N THR A 195 -8.87 1.32 19.35
CA THR A 195 -9.20 1.41 20.77
C THR A 195 -7.93 1.55 21.58
N ALA A 196 -7.83 2.60 22.36
CA ALA A 196 -6.66 2.88 23.20
C ALA A 196 -6.55 1.90 24.34
N LEU A 197 -5.40 1.22 24.49
CA LEU A 197 -5.08 0.31 25.58
C LEU A 197 -4.43 1.05 26.77
N ASP A 198 -3.93 2.25 26.50
CA ASP A 198 -3.40 3.21 27.47
C ASP A 198 -3.70 4.63 26.96
N HIS A 199 -3.15 5.68 27.58
CA HIS A 199 -3.21 7.04 27.03
C HIS A 199 -2.41 7.12 25.72
N VAL A 200 -3.06 7.50 24.61
CA VAL A 200 -2.48 7.56 23.28
C VAL A 200 -2.62 8.94 22.67
N VAL A 201 -1.52 9.49 22.18
CA VAL A 201 -1.48 10.74 21.44
C VAL A 201 -0.96 10.49 20.04
N PHE A 202 -1.79 10.78 19.03
CA PHE A 202 -1.37 10.93 17.64
C PHE A 202 -0.84 12.35 17.49
N ASN A 203 0.48 12.52 17.66
CA ASN A 203 1.10 13.82 17.49
C ASN A 203 0.96 14.26 16.03
N ASP A 204 0.71 15.55 15.82
CA ASP A 204 0.51 16.12 14.48
C ASP A 204 1.71 15.81 13.57
N ASP A 205 1.47 15.08 12.49
CA ASP A 205 2.51 14.65 11.53
C ASP A 205 1.87 14.49 10.14
N LYS A 206 2.68 14.68 9.09
CA LYS A 206 2.24 14.50 7.70
C LYS A 206 2.06 13.04 7.28
N ASP A 207 2.77 12.11 7.91
CA ASP A 207 2.85 10.71 7.52
C ASP A 207 1.76 9.88 8.22
N GLY A 208 0.66 9.69 7.54
CA GLY A 208 -0.57 8.99 7.96
C GLY A 208 -1.65 9.15 6.90
N LEU A 209 -2.82 8.66 7.04
CA LEU A 209 -3.32 7.61 7.91
C LEU A 209 -3.58 6.36 7.05
N LEU A 210 -4.35 6.53 5.96
CA LEU A 210 -4.54 5.57 4.88
C LEU A 210 -3.54 5.85 3.77
N GLY A 211 -2.69 4.87 3.42
CA GLY A 211 -1.68 5.00 2.38
C GLY A 211 -1.82 3.96 1.29
N LEU A 212 -1.64 4.37 0.04
CA LEU A 212 -1.52 3.52 -1.14
C LEU A 212 -0.23 3.85 -1.88
N ARG A 213 0.57 2.86 -2.22
CA ARG A 213 1.69 3.03 -3.13
C ARG A 213 1.36 2.48 -4.49
N VAL A 214 1.28 3.36 -5.48
CA VAL A 214 0.84 3.00 -6.82
C VAL A 214 1.97 2.47 -7.70
N ALA A 215 1.60 1.74 -8.75
CA ALA A 215 2.50 1.23 -9.77
C ALA A 215 3.18 2.38 -10.53
N ARG A 216 4.33 2.06 -11.15
CA ARG A 216 5.17 3.01 -11.87
C ARG A 216 4.40 3.86 -12.89
N TRP A 217 3.52 3.27 -13.67
CA TRP A 217 2.76 3.96 -14.73
C TRP A 217 1.76 5.01 -14.21
N LEU A 218 1.41 4.93 -12.91
CA LEU A 218 0.57 5.88 -12.18
C LEU A 218 1.36 6.94 -11.40
N GLU A 219 2.70 6.94 -11.46
CA GLU A 219 3.50 8.07 -10.93
C GLU A 219 3.32 9.31 -11.80
N SER A 220 3.67 10.49 -11.28
CA SER A 220 3.65 11.74 -12.05
C SER A 220 4.78 11.76 -13.08
N PRO A 221 4.53 12.21 -14.33
CA PRO A 221 5.55 12.36 -15.35
C PRO A 221 6.61 13.40 -15.00
N GLU A 222 6.28 14.38 -14.15
CA GLU A 222 7.15 15.48 -13.75
C GLU A 222 8.04 15.14 -12.56
N GLU A 223 7.92 13.94 -12.00
CA GLU A 223 8.66 13.53 -10.81
C GLU A 223 10.16 13.45 -11.09
N LYS A 224 10.93 13.86 -10.08
CA LYS A 224 12.40 13.86 -10.11
C LYS A 224 12.95 12.45 -10.30
N GLY A 225 14.19 12.37 -10.75
CA GLY A 225 14.96 11.15 -10.84
C GLY A 225 15.06 10.42 -9.49
N GLY A 226 15.75 9.30 -9.49
CA GLY A 226 15.93 8.45 -8.32
C GLY A 226 16.54 7.12 -8.72
N THR A 227 16.47 6.14 -7.83
CA THR A 227 16.92 4.78 -8.10
C THR A 227 15.72 3.89 -8.45
N PHE A 228 15.85 3.17 -9.56
CA PHE A 228 14.81 2.31 -10.12
C PHE A 228 15.37 0.93 -10.42
N THR A 229 14.52 -0.08 -10.39
CA THR A 229 14.87 -1.41 -10.90
C THR A 229 14.85 -1.37 -12.43
N ASP A 230 15.96 -1.66 -13.08
CA ASP A 230 16.02 -1.76 -14.54
C ASP A 230 15.40 -3.07 -15.06
N THR A 231 15.41 -3.28 -16.39
CA THR A 231 14.86 -4.48 -17.03
C THR A 231 15.59 -5.78 -16.65
N ASN A 232 16.78 -5.69 -16.06
CA ASN A 232 17.58 -6.81 -15.56
C ASN A 232 17.43 -7.02 -14.04
N GLY A 233 16.59 -6.24 -13.36
CA GLY A 233 16.42 -6.27 -11.91
C GLY A 233 17.54 -5.54 -11.14
N VAL A 234 18.37 -4.73 -11.82
CA VAL A 234 19.48 -4.00 -11.21
C VAL A 234 19.00 -2.59 -10.84
N ALA A 235 19.35 -2.15 -9.62
CA ALA A 235 19.06 -0.80 -9.16
C ALA A 235 19.89 0.23 -9.93
N THR A 236 19.23 1.06 -10.73
CA THR A 236 19.85 2.08 -11.61
C THR A 236 19.36 3.47 -11.22
N THR A 237 20.30 4.42 -11.05
CA THR A 237 19.96 5.81 -10.72
C THR A 237 19.86 6.65 -11.99
N VAL A 238 18.75 7.37 -12.15
CA VAL A 238 18.50 8.29 -13.25
C VAL A 238 18.18 9.70 -12.74
N ALA A 239 18.54 10.72 -13.53
CA ALA A 239 18.34 12.12 -13.17
C ALA A 239 16.88 12.58 -13.28
N ALA A 240 16.10 11.96 -14.17
CA ALA A 240 14.68 12.24 -14.36
C ALA A 240 13.89 10.92 -14.40
N ALA A 241 12.72 10.91 -13.79
CA ALA A 241 11.88 9.71 -13.69
C ALA A 241 11.45 9.17 -15.06
N GLY A 242 11.19 10.01 -16.04
CA GLY A 242 10.84 9.59 -17.39
C GLY A 242 11.95 8.87 -18.17
N ASN A 243 13.18 8.89 -17.69
CA ASN A 243 14.36 8.38 -18.40
C ASN A 243 14.84 7.00 -17.91
N VAL A 244 13.97 6.19 -17.33
CA VAL A 244 14.33 4.81 -16.97
C VAL A 244 14.44 3.98 -18.24
N PRO A 245 15.62 3.39 -18.56
CA PRO A 245 15.84 2.70 -19.82
C PRO A 245 14.88 1.52 -20.03
N GLY A 246 14.25 1.44 -21.19
CA GLY A 246 13.34 0.36 -21.56
C GLY A 246 11.98 0.35 -20.86
N VAL A 247 11.65 1.41 -20.12
CA VAL A 247 10.39 1.53 -19.38
C VAL A 247 9.63 2.75 -19.88
N ALA A 248 8.32 2.60 -20.13
CA ALA A 248 7.47 3.71 -20.50
C ALA A 248 7.45 4.81 -19.42
N PRO A 249 7.39 6.09 -19.79
CA PRO A 249 7.27 7.18 -18.81
C PRO A 249 5.95 7.05 -18.05
N PRO A 250 5.91 7.52 -16.78
CA PRO A 250 4.67 7.53 -16.02
C PRO A 250 3.71 8.60 -16.56
N THR A 251 2.42 8.46 -16.26
CA THR A 251 1.37 9.31 -16.81
C THR A 251 0.37 9.81 -15.77
N GLY A 252 0.59 9.48 -14.48
CA GLY A 252 -0.37 9.76 -13.41
C GLY A 252 -0.59 11.25 -13.15
N GLU A 253 -1.86 11.65 -13.08
CA GLU A 253 -2.29 12.99 -12.68
C GLU A 253 -3.30 12.90 -11.53
N TYR A 254 -3.01 13.61 -10.43
CA TYR A 254 -3.93 13.76 -9.32
C TYR A 254 -4.98 14.84 -9.61
N LEU A 255 -6.20 14.65 -9.05
CA LEU A 255 -7.28 15.62 -9.05
C LEU A 255 -8.06 15.53 -7.73
N THR A 256 -8.35 16.67 -7.08
CA THR A 256 -9.19 16.73 -5.88
C THR A 256 -10.62 17.15 -6.19
N SER A 257 -11.54 16.96 -5.23
CA SER A 257 -12.91 17.50 -5.27
C SER A 257 -12.98 19.01 -5.43
N GLU A 258 -11.90 19.72 -5.11
CA GLU A 258 -11.79 21.19 -5.22
C GLU A 258 -11.17 21.63 -6.55
N GLY A 259 -10.91 20.67 -7.48
CA GLY A 259 -10.35 20.95 -8.79
C GLY A 259 -8.83 21.17 -8.81
N VAL A 260 -8.13 20.93 -7.70
CA VAL A 260 -6.65 21.04 -7.63
C VAL A 260 -6.03 19.82 -8.31
N LYS A 261 -4.97 20.03 -9.10
CA LYS A 261 -4.34 19.00 -9.93
C LYS A 261 -2.84 18.81 -9.66
N GLY A 262 -2.36 17.61 -10.00
CA GLY A 262 -0.93 17.25 -10.03
C GLY A 262 -0.26 17.43 -8.67
N GLU A 263 0.97 17.93 -8.66
CA GLU A 263 1.78 18.11 -7.45
C GLU A 263 1.18 19.14 -6.46
N ALA A 264 0.32 20.06 -6.94
CA ALA A 264 -0.36 21.02 -6.08
C ALA A 264 -1.39 20.39 -5.14
N VAL A 265 -1.77 19.14 -5.35
CA VAL A 265 -2.68 18.38 -4.49
C VAL A 265 -2.09 18.14 -3.10
N TRP A 266 -0.78 18.06 -2.98
CA TRP A 266 -0.13 17.90 -1.68
C TRP A 266 -0.56 19.01 -0.70
N SER A 267 -0.92 18.63 0.53
CA SER A 267 -1.34 19.58 1.59
C SER A 267 -2.72 20.25 1.35
N THR A 268 -3.45 19.92 0.28
CA THR A 268 -4.82 20.38 0.11
C THR A 268 -5.81 19.49 0.84
N ARG A 269 -7.03 20.00 1.05
CA ARG A 269 -8.15 19.26 1.63
C ARG A 269 -9.20 18.96 0.58
N GLY A 270 -9.93 17.87 0.75
CA GLY A 270 -11.03 17.53 -0.14
C GLY A 270 -11.72 16.24 0.30
N ARG A 271 -13.00 16.11 -0.08
CA ARG A 271 -13.82 14.94 0.25
C ARG A 271 -13.43 13.70 -0.57
N TRP A 272 -12.75 13.90 -1.69
CA TRP A 272 -12.11 12.86 -2.49
C TRP A 272 -10.88 13.39 -3.21
N CYS A 273 -9.99 12.47 -3.51
CA CYS A 273 -8.88 12.68 -4.45
C CYS A 273 -8.82 11.48 -5.38
N SER A 274 -8.53 11.73 -6.66
CA SER A 274 -8.31 10.70 -7.66
C SER A 274 -6.91 10.79 -8.26
N LEU A 275 -6.44 9.67 -8.78
CA LEU A 275 -5.21 9.53 -9.55
C LEU A 275 -5.55 8.77 -10.83
N THR A 276 -5.41 9.41 -11.98
CA THR A 276 -5.68 8.82 -13.30
C THR A 276 -4.39 8.69 -14.07
N GLY A 277 -4.19 7.55 -14.74
CA GLY A 277 -3.04 7.31 -15.61
C GLY A 277 -3.30 6.20 -16.62
N HIS A 278 -2.34 5.99 -17.53
CA HIS A 278 -2.36 4.93 -18.54
C HIS A 278 -1.01 4.23 -18.65
N ASP A 279 -1.02 2.94 -18.96
CA ASP A 279 0.17 2.09 -18.98
C ASP A 279 0.98 2.14 -20.29
N GLY A 280 0.48 2.85 -21.29
CA GLY A 280 1.10 2.93 -22.63
C GLY A 280 0.66 1.83 -23.60
N GLU A 281 -0.07 0.81 -23.14
CA GLU A 281 -0.65 -0.28 -23.96
C GLU A 281 -2.14 -0.05 -24.25
N GLY A 282 -2.67 1.10 -23.85
CA GLY A 282 -4.07 1.51 -24.06
C GLY A 282 -4.97 1.26 -22.85
N HIS A 283 -4.44 0.73 -21.77
CA HIS A 283 -5.15 0.58 -20.50
C HIS A 283 -5.16 1.93 -19.75
N VAL A 284 -6.32 2.32 -19.24
CA VAL A 284 -6.52 3.53 -18.44
C VAL A 284 -7.14 3.14 -17.11
N ALA A 285 -6.60 3.65 -16.01
CA ALA A 285 -7.23 3.49 -14.71
C ALA A 285 -7.34 4.81 -13.97
N THR A 286 -8.40 4.94 -13.17
CA THR A 286 -8.53 5.95 -12.13
C THR A 286 -8.65 5.24 -10.79
N ILE A 287 -7.81 5.63 -9.83
CA ILE A 287 -7.95 5.26 -8.42
C ILE A 287 -8.50 6.47 -7.68
N ALA A 288 -9.62 6.32 -6.98
CA ALA A 288 -10.18 7.40 -6.17
C ALA A 288 -10.28 6.96 -4.70
N ILE A 289 -9.84 7.83 -3.79
CA ILE A 289 -10.00 7.67 -2.35
C ILE A 289 -11.04 8.69 -1.87
N PHE A 290 -12.05 8.21 -1.16
CA PHE A 290 -13.15 8.98 -0.60
C PHE A 290 -13.03 9.00 0.92
N ASP A 291 -13.09 10.19 1.51
CA ASP A 291 -13.10 10.42 2.94
C ASP A 291 -14.55 10.54 3.43
N HIS A 292 -14.89 9.85 4.53
CA HIS A 292 -16.26 9.88 5.05
C HIS A 292 -16.49 11.10 5.97
N PRO A 293 -17.66 11.78 5.89
CA PRO A 293 -17.94 12.96 6.73
C PRO A 293 -17.87 12.72 8.23
N GLY A 294 -18.06 11.49 8.69
CA GLY A 294 -17.91 11.09 10.09
C GLY A 294 -16.46 10.97 10.57
N ASN A 295 -15.48 11.03 9.69
CA ASN A 295 -14.09 10.92 10.09
C ASN A 295 -13.62 12.16 10.84
N ILE A 296 -12.78 11.95 11.86
CA ILE A 296 -12.10 13.04 12.55
C ILE A 296 -11.26 13.80 11.54
N GLY A 297 -11.35 15.13 11.56
CA GLY A 297 -10.59 15.99 10.67
C GLY A 297 -11.11 16.05 9.22
N TYR A 298 -12.33 15.56 8.97
CA TYR A 298 -12.97 15.68 7.64
C TYR A 298 -13.13 17.16 7.19
N PRO A 299 -12.98 17.47 5.86
CA PRO A 299 -12.38 16.62 4.86
C PRO A 299 -10.87 16.48 5.10
N THR A 300 -10.33 15.33 4.72
CA THR A 300 -8.92 14.97 4.97
C THR A 300 -7.93 15.89 4.25
N TYR A 301 -6.66 15.91 4.72
CA TYR A 301 -5.55 16.42 3.93
C TYR A 301 -5.01 15.30 3.02
N TRP A 302 -4.59 15.68 1.80
CA TRP A 302 -4.02 14.76 0.83
C TRP A 302 -2.49 14.77 0.90
N HIS A 303 -1.91 13.65 1.28
CA HIS A 303 -0.48 13.40 1.15
C HIS A 303 -0.22 12.66 -0.18
N ALA A 304 -0.52 13.36 -1.28
CA ALA A 304 -0.32 12.87 -2.64
C ALA A 304 1.04 13.35 -3.16
N ARG A 305 1.86 12.44 -3.67
CA ARG A 305 3.23 12.73 -4.12
C ARG A 305 3.48 12.08 -5.48
N GLY A 306 4.12 12.81 -6.38
CA GLY A 306 4.39 12.35 -7.74
C GLY A 306 5.14 11.03 -7.84
N TYR A 307 5.95 10.69 -6.85
CA TYR A 307 6.61 9.38 -6.78
C TYR A 307 5.67 8.20 -6.45
N GLY A 308 4.36 8.43 -6.47
CA GLY A 308 3.35 7.37 -6.33
C GLY A 308 2.88 7.07 -4.91
N LEU A 309 3.11 7.97 -3.93
CA LEU A 309 2.41 7.93 -2.65
C LEU A 309 1.07 8.64 -2.79
N PHE A 310 -0.01 7.92 -2.48
CA PHE A 310 -1.37 8.42 -2.46
C PHE A 310 -1.99 8.15 -1.09
N ALA A 311 -2.04 9.17 -0.21
CA ALA A 311 -2.48 9.00 1.16
C ALA A 311 -3.47 10.07 1.61
N ALA A 312 -4.40 9.65 2.50
CA ALA A 312 -5.35 10.50 3.20
C ALA A 312 -4.95 10.61 4.67
N ASN A 313 -4.67 11.82 5.15
CA ASN A 313 -4.28 12.06 6.53
C ASN A 313 -5.11 13.19 7.18
N PRO A 314 -6.13 12.87 7.96
CA PRO A 314 -6.96 13.88 8.63
C PRO A 314 -6.31 14.45 9.91
N LEU A 315 -5.21 13.86 10.41
CA LEU A 315 -4.62 14.19 11.71
C LEU A 315 -3.42 15.14 11.62
N GLY A 316 -2.83 15.36 10.44
CA GLY A 316 -1.64 16.19 10.24
C GLY A 316 -1.96 17.67 10.00
N ARG A 317 -2.83 18.28 10.80
CA ARG A 317 -3.36 19.62 10.56
C ARG A 317 -2.29 20.71 10.45
N HIS A 318 -1.37 20.76 11.40
CA HIS A 318 -0.26 21.74 11.40
C HIS A 318 0.84 21.31 10.40
N ALA A 319 1.09 20.04 10.27
CA ALA A 319 2.10 19.53 9.35
C ALA A 319 1.78 19.86 7.88
N PHE A 320 0.50 19.94 7.52
CA PHE A 320 0.05 20.34 6.20
C PHE A 320 -0.21 21.85 6.09
N ASP A 321 -0.67 22.51 7.15
CA ASP A 321 -0.91 23.95 7.19
C ASP A 321 -0.31 24.55 8.47
N ALA A 322 0.89 25.10 8.35
CA ALA A 322 1.64 25.68 9.47
C ALA A 322 0.91 26.88 10.14
N LYS A 323 -0.18 27.41 9.56
CA LYS A 323 -1.01 28.45 10.18
C LYS A 323 -2.00 27.88 11.18
N GLN A 324 -2.28 26.56 11.12
CA GLN A 324 -3.17 25.86 12.04
C GLN A 324 -2.41 25.41 13.28
N ALA A 325 -3.09 25.36 14.42
CA ALA A 325 -2.54 24.72 15.61
C ALA A 325 -2.43 23.19 15.39
N PRO A 326 -1.45 22.52 15.97
CA PRO A 326 -1.37 21.04 15.93
C PRO A 326 -2.66 20.40 16.47
N LEU A 327 -3.10 19.33 15.80
CA LEU A 327 -4.29 18.61 16.25
C LEU A 327 -3.97 17.77 17.50
N ASN A 328 -2.84 17.03 17.48
CA ASN A 328 -2.41 16.12 18.56
C ASN A 328 -3.60 15.33 19.11
N TYR A 329 -4.21 14.52 18.21
CA TYR A 329 -5.43 13.79 18.53
C TYR A 329 -5.18 12.77 19.64
N THR A 330 -5.98 12.80 20.70
CA THR A 330 -5.77 12.01 21.90
C THR A 330 -6.92 11.04 22.15
N LEU A 331 -6.58 9.83 22.56
CA LEU A 331 -7.50 8.83 23.09
C LEU A 331 -7.07 8.44 24.50
N GLU A 332 -7.98 8.60 25.45
CA GLU A 332 -7.80 8.04 26.77
C GLU A 332 -8.02 6.53 26.77
N LYS A 333 -7.48 5.83 27.75
CA LYS A 333 -7.64 4.37 27.86
C LYS A 333 -9.09 3.94 27.69
N SER A 334 -9.33 2.96 26.83
CA SER A 334 -10.63 2.41 26.43
C SER A 334 -11.48 3.33 25.54
N GLN A 335 -11.02 4.51 25.20
CA GLN A 335 -11.66 5.32 24.15
C GLN A 335 -11.32 4.76 22.76
N SER A 336 -12.24 4.95 21.83
CA SER A 336 -12.09 4.49 20.46
C SER A 336 -12.29 5.62 19.46
N ALA A 337 -11.62 5.50 18.32
CA ALA A 337 -11.83 6.32 17.12
C ALA A 337 -12.08 5.40 15.93
N THR A 338 -13.03 5.77 15.09
CA THR A 338 -13.33 5.04 13.86
C THR A 338 -13.04 5.93 12.65
N PHE A 339 -12.41 5.33 11.64
CA PHE A 339 -12.11 5.97 10.36
C PHE A 339 -12.71 5.12 9.24
N LEU A 340 -13.40 5.76 8.33
CA LEU A 340 -14.09 5.12 7.21
C LEU A 340 -13.65 5.73 5.89
N TYR A 341 -13.14 4.88 4.99
CA TYR A 341 -12.70 5.25 3.65
C TYR A 341 -13.29 4.32 2.62
N ARG A 342 -13.51 4.82 1.42
CA ARG A 342 -13.79 4.02 0.23
C ARG A 342 -12.72 4.27 -0.81
N ILE A 343 -12.20 3.19 -1.41
CA ILE A 343 -11.27 3.26 -2.53
C ILE A 343 -11.92 2.59 -3.72
N VAL A 344 -12.01 3.29 -4.85
CA VAL A 344 -12.59 2.75 -6.08
C VAL A 344 -11.53 2.71 -7.17
N PHE A 345 -11.47 1.59 -7.87
CA PHE A 345 -10.55 1.31 -8.98
C PHE A 345 -11.38 1.23 -10.27
N TYR A 346 -11.39 2.30 -11.04
CA TYR A 346 -12.06 2.40 -12.33
C TYR A 346 -11.12 1.97 -13.44
N THR A 347 -11.65 1.35 -14.49
CA THR A 347 -10.92 1.00 -15.71
C THR A 347 -11.12 2.02 -16.84
N HIS A 348 -11.33 3.27 -16.46
CA HIS A 348 -11.47 4.43 -17.36
C HIS A 348 -11.04 5.71 -16.61
N ALA A 349 -10.91 6.81 -17.35
CA ALA A 349 -10.73 8.13 -16.77
C ALA A 349 -12.07 8.59 -16.17
N ALA A 350 -12.20 8.47 -14.84
CA ALA A 350 -13.40 8.86 -14.11
C ALA A 350 -13.56 10.39 -14.14
N THR A 351 -14.79 10.85 -14.38
CA THR A 351 -15.10 12.28 -14.40
C THR A 351 -15.33 12.81 -12.97
N ALA A 352 -15.15 14.11 -12.77
CA ALA A 352 -15.45 14.75 -11.48
C ALA A 352 -16.93 14.56 -11.08
N GLU A 353 -17.85 14.46 -12.06
CA GLU A 353 -19.27 14.21 -11.82
C GLU A 353 -19.49 12.81 -11.23
N GLU A 354 -18.88 11.77 -11.84
CA GLU A 354 -18.92 10.39 -11.31
C GLU A 354 -18.34 10.33 -9.89
N LEU A 355 -17.19 10.97 -9.66
CA LEU A 355 -16.54 11.00 -8.35
C LEU A 355 -17.36 11.74 -7.30
N ASN A 356 -18.05 12.83 -7.68
CA ASN A 356 -18.95 13.54 -6.79
C ASN A 356 -20.18 12.70 -6.42
N ALA A 357 -20.79 12.01 -7.40
CA ALA A 357 -21.91 11.12 -7.16
C ALA A 357 -21.53 9.95 -6.23
N GLU A 358 -20.33 9.36 -6.41
CA GLU A 358 -19.81 8.30 -5.54
C GLU A 358 -19.55 8.82 -4.11
N ALA A 359 -18.99 10.04 -3.98
CA ALA A 359 -18.78 10.68 -2.68
C ALA A 359 -20.10 10.94 -1.95
N ASP A 360 -21.15 11.40 -2.66
CA ASP A 360 -22.47 11.65 -2.08
C ASP A 360 -23.12 10.34 -1.62
N ALA A 361 -23.01 9.28 -2.42
CA ALA A 361 -23.49 7.95 -2.07
C ALA A 361 -22.75 7.35 -0.87
N PHE A 362 -21.44 7.59 -0.76
CA PHE A 362 -20.62 7.15 0.37
C PHE A 362 -20.94 7.92 1.65
N ALA A 363 -21.11 9.25 1.55
CA ALA A 363 -21.45 10.11 2.69
C ALA A 363 -22.83 9.80 3.29
N ALA A 364 -23.75 9.23 2.51
CA ALA A 364 -25.09 8.85 2.97
C ALA A 364 -25.11 7.55 3.78
N GLN A 365 -24.00 6.80 3.85
CA GLN A 365 -23.90 5.59 4.65
C GLN A 365 -23.80 5.94 6.14
N ALA A 366 -24.47 5.17 7.00
CA ALA A 366 -24.29 5.28 8.45
C ALA A 366 -22.93 4.67 8.84
N GLN A 367 -22.22 5.31 9.76
CA GLN A 367 -21.02 4.75 10.40
C GLN A 367 -21.36 3.60 11.33
#